data_f31e9ee7dde6e76b015b39bd178d2d03
#
_entry.id   f31e9ee7dde6e76b015b39bd178d2d03
#
_cell.length_a   1.000
_cell.length_b   1.000
_cell.length_c   1.000
_cell.angle_alpha   90.00
_cell.angle_beta   90.00
_cell.angle_gamma   90.00
#
_symmetry.space_group_name_H-M   'P 1'
#
loop_
_entity.id
_entity.type
_entity.pdbx_description
1 polymer ?
#
loop_
_entity_poly.entity_id
_entity_poly.type
_entity_poly.pdbx_seq_one_letter_code
_entity_poly.pdbx_strand_id
1 'polypeptide(L)' 'MIKLTLYRDDSTAQVVFENVKHWFWTNGGTILTIAQVTDRETGAHRYIHWPRERFCWFKDERT' A
#
# COMPACT_ATOMS: atom_id res chain seq x y z
N MET A 1 -11.50 0.81 -6.55
CA MET A 1 -10.09 0.61 -6.20
C MET A 1 -9.84 0.98 -4.74
N ILE A 2 -8.69 0.66 -4.22
CA ILE A 2 -8.37 0.88 -2.82
C ILE A 2 -7.50 2.12 -2.69
N LYS A 3 -7.81 2.94 -1.69
CA LYS A 3 -6.91 3.99 -1.22
C LYS A 3 -6.25 3.46 0.04
N LEU A 4 -4.95 3.33 0.01
CA LEU A 4 -4.18 2.76 1.11
C LEU A 4 -3.34 3.84 1.75
N THR A 5 -3.54 4.07 3.03
CA THR A 5 -2.78 5.05 3.79
C THR A 5 -1.95 4.35 4.84
N LEU A 6 -0.64 4.54 4.79
CA LEU A 6 0.29 4.00 5.78
C LEU A 6 0.65 5.09 6.77
N TYR A 7 0.51 4.78 8.05
CA TYR A 7 0.81 5.72 9.13
C TYR A 7 2.15 5.36 9.74
N ARG A 8 3.09 6.27 9.62
CA ARG A 8 4.41 6.10 10.21
C ARG A 8 4.32 6.39 11.71
N ASP A 9 5.35 6.05 12.41
CA ASP A 9 5.39 5.87 13.86
C ASP A 9 4.73 6.94 14.74
N ASP A 10 4.63 8.16 14.36
CA ASP A 10 4.15 9.20 15.27
C ASP A 10 2.94 9.97 14.75
N SER A 11 2.06 9.26 14.14
CA SER A 11 0.69 9.72 13.88
C SER A 11 0.50 10.81 12.85
N THR A 12 1.47 11.66 12.61
CA THR A 12 1.31 12.76 11.65
C THR A 12 1.89 12.47 10.28
N ALA A 13 2.93 11.64 10.23
CA ALA A 13 3.54 11.29 8.95
C ALA A 13 2.75 10.14 8.32
N GLN A 14 2.29 10.35 7.09
CA GLN A 14 1.53 9.33 6.38
C GLN A 14 1.96 9.27 4.92
N VAL A 15 1.84 8.09 4.33
CA VAL A 15 2.08 7.87 2.91
C VAL A 15 0.78 7.33 2.31
N VAL A 16 0.31 7.96 1.26
CA VAL A 16 -0.96 7.61 0.63
C VAL A 16 -0.71 7.00 -0.74
N PHE A 17 -1.30 5.85 -0.99
CA PHE A 17 -1.29 5.19 -2.29
C PHE A 17 -2.71 5.12 -2.81
N GLU A 18 -2.95 5.72 -3.95
CA GLU A 18 -4.24 5.65 -4.61
C GLU A 18 -4.21 4.65 -5.77
N ASN A 19 -5.37 4.25 -6.23
CA ASN A 19 -5.50 3.29 -7.32
C ASN A 19 -4.81 1.95 -7.02
N VAL A 20 -4.91 1.51 -5.78
CA VAL A 20 -4.36 0.23 -5.36
C VAL A 20 -5.34 -0.87 -5.79
N LYS A 21 -4.84 -1.85 -6.51
CA LYS A 21 -5.63 -2.99 -6.95
C LYS A 21 -5.82 -4.00 -5.80
N HIS A 22 -4.73 -4.32 -5.13
CA HIS A 22 -4.74 -5.18 -3.95
C HIS A 22 -3.42 -5.03 -3.20
N TRP A 23 -3.38 -5.57 -2.00
CA TRP A 23 -2.19 -5.59 -1.18
C TRP A 23 -2.12 -6.93 -0.46
N PHE A 24 -0.94 -7.36 -0.11
CA PHE A 24 -0.73 -8.61 0.61
C PHE A 24 0.62 -8.59 1.32
N TRP A 25 0.73 -9.48 2.31
CA TRP A 25 1.96 -9.62 3.05
C TRP A 25 2.88 -10.62 2.36
N THR A 26 4.16 -10.31 2.32
CA THR A 26 5.19 -11.19 1.77
C THR A 26 6.32 -11.33 2.77
N ASN A 27 7.26 -12.23 2.48
CA ASN A 27 8.44 -12.48 3.29
C ASN A 27 8.07 -12.80 4.75
N GLY A 28 7.14 -13.75 4.92
CA GLY A 28 6.74 -14.18 6.27
C GLY A 28 5.98 -13.13 7.06
N GLY A 29 5.35 -12.17 6.39
CA GLY A 29 4.60 -11.11 7.06
C GLY A 29 5.42 -9.91 7.44
N THR A 30 6.63 -9.77 6.91
CA THR A 30 7.52 -8.66 7.21
C THR A 30 7.47 -7.54 6.21
N ILE A 31 6.90 -7.79 5.03
CA ILE A 31 6.82 -6.79 3.96
C ILE A 31 5.38 -6.70 3.47
N LEU A 32 4.86 -5.48 3.45
CA LEU A 32 3.58 -5.18 2.82
C LEU A 32 3.84 -4.91 1.35
N THR A 33 3.25 -5.72 0.47
CA THR A 33 3.37 -5.55 -0.97
C THR A 33 2.08 -4.96 -1.51
N ILE A 34 2.22 -3.87 -2.23
CA ILE A 34 1.09 -3.10 -2.74
C ILE A 34 1.12 -3.13 -4.27
N ALA A 35 0.05 -3.61 -4.88
CA ALA A 35 -0.10 -3.59 -6.34
C ALA A 35 -0.88 -2.34 -6.72
N GLN A 36 -0.18 -1.36 -7.27
CA GLN A 36 -0.77 -0.09 -7.66
C GLN A 36 -0.93 -0.01 -9.18
N VAL A 37 -2.12 0.35 -9.63
CA VAL A 37 -2.38 0.51 -11.06
C VAL A 37 -1.72 1.78 -11.56
N THR A 38 -0.93 1.66 -12.61
CA THR A 38 -0.23 2.79 -13.23
C THR A 38 -0.91 3.27 -14.49
N ASP A 39 -1.67 2.38 -15.16
CA ASP A 39 -2.40 2.72 -16.36
C ASP A 39 -3.74 1.99 -16.35
N ARG A 40 -4.83 2.73 -16.28
CA ARG A 40 -6.17 2.15 -16.22
C ARG A 40 -6.60 1.48 -17.52
N GLU A 41 -6.12 1.97 -18.64
CA GLU A 41 -6.52 1.43 -19.94
C GLU A 41 -5.92 0.06 -20.21
N THR A 42 -4.66 -0.13 -19.87
CA THR A 42 -3.98 -1.39 -20.10
C THR A 42 -4.02 -2.31 -18.89
N GLY A 43 -4.35 -1.78 -17.71
CA GLY A 43 -4.28 -2.53 -16.47
C GLY A 43 -2.86 -2.71 -15.95
N ALA A 44 -1.90 -1.99 -16.52
CA ALA A 44 -0.53 -2.06 -16.06
C ALA A 44 -0.44 -1.62 -14.61
N HIS A 45 0.40 -2.30 -13.85
CA HIS A 45 0.58 -1.99 -12.43
C HIS A 45 2.02 -2.22 -12.04
N ARG A 46 2.37 -1.68 -10.86
CA ARG A 46 3.69 -1.87 -10.26
C ARG A 46 3.53 -2.38 -8.84
N TYR A 47 4.56 -3.04 -8.35
CA TYR A 47 4.58 -3.51 -6.97
C TYR A 47 5.46 -2.61 -6.14
N ILE A 48 4.93 -2.20 -4.98
CA ILE A 48 5.64 -1.39 -4.00
C ILE A 48 5.81 -2.26 -2.76
N HIS A 49 7.03 -2.33 -2.25
CA HIS A 49 7.35 -3.13 -1.07
C HIS A 49 7.66 -2.20 0.08
N TRP A 50 6.92 -2.36 1.17
CA TRP A 50 7.08 -1.50 2.33
C TRP A 50 7.37 -2.36 3.56
N PRO A 51 8.57 -2.27 4.15
CA PRO A 51 8.89 -3.05 5.34
C PRO A 51 7.97 -2.72 6.50
N ARG A 52 7.50 -3.74 7.19
CA ARG A 52 6.57 -3.59 8.32
C ARG A 52 7.12 -2.66 9.40
N GLU A 53 8.41 -2.69 9.63
CA GLU A 53 9.06 -1.85 10.64
C GLU A 53 9.05 -0.36 10.31
N ARG A 54 8.69 0.00 9.07
CA ARG A 54 8.67 1.38 8.61
C ARG A 54 7.33 2.07 8.82
N PHE A 55 6.32 1.36 9.30
CA PHE A 55 5.02 1.94 9.58
C PHE A 55 4.38 1.23 10.75
N CYS A 56 3.45 1.95 11.44
CA CYS A 56 2.76 1.38 12.60
C CYS A 56 1.48 0.64 12.20
N TRP A 57 0.71 1.23 11.31
CA TRP A 57 -0.55 0.64 10.85
C TRP A 57 -0.94 1.28 9.53
N PHE A 58 -1.93 0.70 8.89
CA PHE A 58 -2.41 1.23 7.63
C PHE A 58 -3.92 1.15 7.58
N LYS A 59 -4.50 1.98 6.72
CA LYS A 59 -5.94 2.07 6.54
C LYS A 59 -6.28 1.72 5.10
N ASP A 60 -7.22 0.80 4.92
CA ASP A 60 -7.72 0.35 3.63
C ASP A 60 -9.09 0.97 3.39
N GLU A 61 -9.19 1.86 2.43
CA GLU A 61 -10.43 2.50 2.06
C GLU A 61 -10.84 2.05 0.66
N ARG A 62 -11.95 1.34 0.56
CA ARG A 62 -12.45 0.83 -0.71
C ARG A 62 -13.59 1.71 -1.22
N THR A 63 -13.52 1.97 -2.51
CA THR A 63 -14.54 2.76 -3.19
C THR A 63 -15.26 1.94 -4.26
#